data_1c7e9e38a74235ec835d67045d45feab
#
_entry.id   1c7e9e38a74235ec835d67045d45feab
#
_cell.length_a   1.000
_cell.length_b   1.000
_cell.length_c   1.000
_cell.angle_alpha   90.00
_cell.angle_beta   90.00
_cell.angle_gamma   90.00
#
_symmetry.space_group_name_H-M   'P 1'
#
loop_
_entity.id
_entity.type
_entity.pdbx_description
1 polymer ?
#
loop_
_entity_poly.entity_id
_entity_poly.type
_entity_poly.pdbx_seq_one_letter_code
_entity_poly.pdbx_strand_id
1 'polypeptide(L)' 'MTEGKVVTLDVREMPPWERHPKIFDLFDSLQAGEVIELINDHDPRPLHYQFMMEREGQFEWSSHEEEPHKWVALIKRM' A
#
# COMPACT_ATOMS: atom_id res chain seq x y z
N MET A 1 19.75 16.07 0.18
CA MET A 1 18.33 16.00 -0.10
C MET A 1 17.83 14.58 -0.11
N THR A 2 16.76 14.41 0.54
CA THR A 2 16.23 13.07 0.74
C THR A 2 15.22 12.73 -0.33
N GLU A 3 15.44 11.63 -0.99
CA GLU A 3 14.40 11.05 -1.81
C GLU A 3 13.39 10.38 -0.90
N GLY A 4 12.19 10.23 -1.37
CA GLY A 4 11.21 9.46 -0.63
C GLY A 4 11.71 8.04 -0.48
N LYS A 5 11.72 7.54 0.73
CA LYS A 5 12.14 6.17 0.94
C LYS A 5 11.00 5.21 0.61
N VAL A 6 11.35 3.96 0.35
CA VAL A 6 10.40 2.90 0.09
C VAL A 6 10.38 1.98 1.31
N VAL A 7 9.19 1.76 1.84
CA VAL A 7 8.99 0.85 2.98
C VAL A 7 8.24 -0.36 2.47
N THR A 8 8.84 -1.54 2.61
CA THR A 8 8.21 -2.78 2.16
C THR A 8 7.34 -3.34 3.27
N LEU A 9 6.09 -3.65 2.95
CA LEU A 9 5.16 -4.27 3.88
C LEU A 9 4.55 -5.50 3.21
N ASP A 10 4.90 -6.66 3.72
CA ASP A 10 4.35 -7.93 3.23
C ASP A 10 3.25 -8.36 4.18
N VAL A 11 2.01 -8.38 3.69
CA VAL A 11 0.86 -8.72 4.53
C VAL A 11 0.35 -10.13 4.31
N ARG A 12 1.05 -10.93 3.50
CA ARG A 12 0.54 -12.24 3.11
C ARG A 12 0.34 -13.19 4.28
N GLU A 13 1.13 -13.01 5.35
CA GLU A 13 1.00 -13.88 6.52
C GLU A 13 0.18 -13.26 7.64
N MET A 14 -0.34 -12.06 7.43
CA MET A 14 -1.20 -11.42 8.41
C MET A 14 -2.64 -11.86 8.22
N PRO A 15 -3.40 -11.97 9.31
CA PRO A 15 -4.84 -12.23 9.18
C PRO A 15 -5.50 -11.13 8.35
N PRO A 16 -6.47 -11.48 7.49
CA PRO A 16 -7.08 -10.49 6.60
C PRO A 16 -7.60 -9.26 7.31
N TRP A 17 -8.20 -9.43 8.51
CA TRP A 17 -8.79 -8.30 9.23
C TRP A 17 -7.76 -7.34 9.79
N GLU A 18 -6.47 -7.74 9.84
CA GLU A 18 -5.42 -6.86 10.32
C GLU A 18 -4.72 -6.12 9.20
N ARG A 19 -4.92 -6.55 7.95
CA ARG A 19 -4.14 -6.03 6.83
C ARG A 19 -4.45 -4.56 6.54
N HIS A 20 -5.73 -4.23 6.35
CA HIS A 20 -6.10 -2.86 6.00
C HIS A 20 -5.74 -1.87 7.10
N PRO A 21 -6.06 -2.13 8.38
CA PRO A 21 -5.64 -1.20 9.44
C PRO A 21 -4.14 -0.99 9.48
N LYS A 22 -3.36 -2.06 9.30
CA LYS A 22 -1.91 -1.93 9.33
C LYS A 22 -1.40 -1.08 8.17
N ILE A 23 -1.96 -1.28 6.98
CA ILE A 23 -1.56 -0.53 5.81
C ILE A 23 -1.88 0.96 5.99
N PHE A 24 -3.08 1.27 6.50
CA PHE A 24 -3.46 2.66 6.73
C PHE A 24 -2.60 3.31 7.80
N ASP A 25 -2.29 2.58 8.88
CA ASP A 25 -1.42 3.11 9.92
C ASP A 25 -0.04 3.45 9.36
N LEU A 26 0.51 2.56 8.54
CA LEU A 26 1.81 2.83 7.94
C LEU A 26 1.73 4.01 6.98
N PHE A 27 0.69 4.06 6.15
CA PHE A 27 0.53 5.15 5.20
C PHE A 27 0.45 6.50 5.93
N ASP A 28 -0.33 6.54 7.00
CA ASP A 28 -0.51 7.79 7.74
C ASP A 28 0.77 8.24 8.44
N SER A 29 1.72 7.33 8.63
CA SER A 29 3.01 7.68 9.23
C SER A 29 4.02 8.16 8.19
N LEU A 30 3.72 8.01 6.89
CA LEU A 30 4.66 8.41 5.85
C LEU A 30 4.70 9.91 5.69
N GLN A 31 5.87 10.39 5.25
CA GLN A 31 6.02 11.77 4.82
C GLN A 31 5.79 11.86 3.31
N ALA A 32 5.50 13.06 2.84
CA ALA A 32 5.28 13.27 1.41
C ALA A 32 6.45 12.74 0.60
N GLY A 33 6.15 11.98 -0.44
CA GLY A 33 7.16 11.38 -1.30
C GLY A 33 7.58 9.98 -0.91
N GLU A 34 7.24 9.54 0.29
CA GLU A 34 7.57 8.17 0.70
C GLU A 34 6.56 7.19 0.13
N VAL A 35 7.00 5.95 -0.05
CA VAL A 35 6.23 4.94 -0.77
C VAL A 35 6.16 3.66 0.04
N ILE A 36 4.98 3.06 0.09
CA ILE A 36 4.83 1.70 0.58
C ILE A 36 4.91 0.75 -0.61
N GLU A 37 5.79 -0.25 -0.51
CA GLU A 37 5.75 -1.37 -1.43
C GLU A 37 4.98 -2.48 -0.73
N LEU A 38 3.73 -2.63 -1.10
CA LEU A 38 2.83 -3.59 -0.46
C LEU A 38 2.85 -4.90 -1.21
N ILE A 39 3.08 -5.99 -0.49
CA ILE A 39 3.05 -7.33 -1.08
C ILE A 39 1.84 -8.05 -0.53
N ASN A 40 0.96 -8.47 -1.44
CA ASN A 40 -0.29 -9.15 -1.09
C ASN A 40 -0.42 -10.44 -1.89
N ASP A 41 -1.35 -11.30 -1.50
CA ASP A 41 -1.56 -12.58 -2.17
C ASP A 41 -2.75 -12.56 -3.12
N HIS A 42 -3.40 -11.42 -3.27
CA HIS A 42 -4.51 -11.26 -4.21
C HIS A 42 -4.58 -9.80 -4.65
N ASP A 43 -5.41 -9.54 -5.66
CA ASP A 43 -5.58 -8.20 -6.22
C ASP A 43 -6.01 -7.24 -5.11
N PRO A 44 -5.23 -6.17 -4.85
CA PRO A 44 -5.57 -5.23 -3.77
C PRO A 44 -6.58 -4.17 -4.20
N ARG A 45 -7.43 -4.47 -5.17
CA ARG A 45 -8.42 -3.51 -5.66
C ARG A 45 -9.38 -3.02 -4.57
N PRO A 46 -9.87 -3.88 -3.67
CA PRO A 46 -10.71 -3.38 -2.58
C PRO A 46 -9.99 -2.37 -1.69
N LEU A 47 -8.70 -2.59 -1.45
CA LEU A 47 -7.90 -1.66 -0.67
C LEU A 47 -7.72 -0.34 -1.42
N HIS A 48 -7.46 -0.41 -2.72
CA HIS A 48 -7.32 0.78 -3.56
C HIS A 48 -8.60 1.61 -3.48
N TYR A 49 -9.73 0.93 -3.56
CA TYR A 49 -11.02 1.61 -3.49
C TYR A 49 -11.18 2.32 -2.14
N GLN A 50 -10.78 1.67 -1.06
CA GLN A 50 -10.87 2.26 0.26
C GLN A 50 -9.96 3.49 0.36
N PHE A 51 -8.76 3.43 -0.22
CA PHE A 51 -7.88 4.59 -0.28
C PHE A 51 -8.53 5.76 -1.01
N MET A 52 -9.20 5.46 -2.12
CA MET A 52 -9.88 6.52 -2.87
C MET A 52 -10.98 7.18 -2.05
N MET A 53 -11.65 6.41 -1.19
CA MET A 53 -12.72 6.93 -0.37
C MET A 53 -12.20 7.67 0.86
N GLU A 54 -11.12 7.19 1.47
CA GLU A 54 -10.68 7.69 2.77
C GLU A 54 -9.44 8.57 2.72
N ARG A 55 -8.69 8.53 1.61
CA ARG A 55 -7.45 9.31 1.45
C ARG A 55 -7.42 10.00 0.11
N GLU A 56 -8.55 10.44 -0.34
CA GLU A 56 -8.68 11.07 -1.66
C GLU A 56 -7.66 12.20 -1.83
N GLY A 57 -6.94 12.16 -2.97
CA GLY A 57 -5.97 13.19 -3.28
C GLY A 57 -4.66 13.11 -2.51
N GLN A 58 -4.51 12.12 -1.62
CA GLN A 58 -3.34 12.06 -0.76
C GLN A 58 -2.34 11.00 -1.19
N PHE A 59 -2.61 10.27 -2.26
CA PHE A 59 -1.76 9.15 -2.66
C PHE A 59 -1.70 8.98 -4.16
N GLU A 60 -0.65 8.28 -4.61
CA GLU A 60 -0.60 7.73 -5.96
C GLU A 60 -0.49 6.22 -5.84
N TRP A 61 -1.13 5.52 -6.75
CA TRP A 61 -1.26 4.06 -6.66
C TRP A 61 -0.87 3.42 -7.98
N SER A 62 -0.06 2.36 -7.91
CA SER A 62 0.10 1.45 -9.04
C SER A 62 0.22 0.04 -8.49
N SER A 63 -0.33 -0.92 -9.20
CA SER A 63 -0.29 -2.30 -8.75
C SER A 63 -0.23 -3.24 -9.94
N HIS A 64 0.35 -4.41 -9.71
CA HIS A 64 0.44 -5.43 -10.76
C HIS A 64 0.60 -6.80 -10.10
N GLU A 65 0.22 -7.82 -10.84
CA GLU A 65 0.45 -9.20 -10.41
C GLU A 65 1.85 -9.58 -10.87
N GLU A 66 2.71 -9.86 -9.90
CA GLU A 66 4.10 -10.20 -10.20
C GLU A 66 4.24 -11.67 -10.57
N GLU A 67 3.51 -12.52 -9.88
CA GLU A 67 3.42 -13.94 -10.16
C GLU A 67 2.12 -14.43 -9.56
N PRO A 68 1.69 -15.66 -9.87
CA PRO A 68 0.43 -16.16 -9.29
C PRO A 68 0.44 -16.03 -7.77
N HIS A 69 -0.62 -15.45 -7.24
CA HIS A 69 -0.80 -15.23 -5.80
C HIS A 69 0.21 -14.26 -5.19
N LYS A 70 0.86 -13.44 -6.04
CA LYS A 70 1.73 -12.39 -5.51
C LYS A 70 1.46 -11.09 -6.25
N TRP A 71 0.86 -10.15 -5.54
CA TRP A 71 0.57 -8.82 -6.05
C TRP A 71 1.42 -7.78 -5.35
N VAL A 72 1.91 -6.81 -6.11
CA VAL A 72 2.70 -5.72 -5.56
C VAL A 72 1.98 -4.42 -5.87
N ALA A 73 1.79 -3.61 -4.85
CA ALA A 73 1.20 -2.28 -5.01
C ALA A 73 2.18 -1.25 -4.47
N LEU A 74 2.37 -0.19 -5.23
CA LEU A 74 3.18 0.94 -4.78
C LEU A 74 2.23 2.07 -4.42
N ILE A 75 2.27 2.49 -3.16
CA ILE A 75 1.39 3.50 -2.63
C ILE A 75 2.24 4.66 -2.16
N LYS A 76 2.23 5.74 -2.93
CA LYS A 76 3.06 6.91 -2.63
C LYS A 76 2.26 7.93 -1.87
N ARG A 77 2.82 8.46 -0.80
CA ARG A 77 2.22 9.57 -0.06
C ARG A 77 2.49 10.87 -0.81
N MET A 78 1.44 11.59 -1.11
CA MET A 78 1.56 12.90 -1.79
C MET A 78 1.86 14.01 -0.81
#